data_6e8bd253251692cb342a279d179e2f7a
#
_entry.id   6e8bd253251692cb342a279d179e2f7a
#
_cell.length_a   1.000
_cell.length_b   1.000
_cell.length_c   1.000
_cell.angle_alpha   90.00
_cell.angle_beta   90.00
_cell.angle_gamma   90.00
#
_symmetry.space_group_name_H-M   'P 1'
#
loop_
_entity.id
_entity.type
_entity.pdbx_description
1 polymer ?
#
loop_
_entity_poly.entity_id
_entity_poly.type
_entity_poly.pdbx_seq_one_letter_code
_entity_poly.pdbx_strand_id
1 'polypeptide(L)'
;MKTYLRMGWLGFFLTLLLTSANLQAQEIPDPKIYDAVQWRLVGPFRGGRADGVTGVKGSGHSYYFASTGGGIWKTVDSGRTWKSVSDGFFGGSMGAVAVSESDTAVVYAGGGEKTVRGNVSFGYGVWKSKDAGKTWVRAGLDKSRFISRLRIHPTNPDVVYAAVLGDIFKPDATRGVFKSVDGGKTWEKVLFVSDVAGAVDLVLDPKKS
;
A
#
# COMPACT_ATOMS: atom_id res chain seq x y z
N MET A 1 27.23 27.36 59.68
CA MET A 1 27.30 27.19 58.20
C MET A 1 26.61 25.91 57.62
N LYS A 2 26.40 24.84 58.38
CA LYS A 2 25.75 23.60 57.88
C LYS A 2 24.23 23.60 57.86
N THR A 3 23.57 24.48 58.60
CA THR A 3 22.08 24.52 58.73
C THR A 3 21.40 25.25 57.54
N TYR A 4 22.02 26.23 56.95
CA TYR A 4 21.49 26.99 55.81
C TYR A 4 21.54 26.21 54.49
N LEU A 5 22.48 25.25 54.35
CA LEU A 5 22.58 24.42 53.15
C LEU A 5 21.43 23.40 53.07
N ARG A 6 20.93 22.93 54.22
CA ARG A 6 19.80 21.97 54.27
C ARG A 6 18.45 22.62 53.95
N MET A 7 18.28 23.88 54.34
CA MET A 7 17.03 24.61 54.03
C MET A 7 16.93 24.97 52.52
N GLY A 8 18.06 25.24 51.84
CA GLY A 8 18.06 25.53 50.41
C GLY A 8 17.61 24.35 49.55
N TRP A 9 18.01 23.16 49.93
CA TRP A 9 17.64 21.93 49.20
C TRP A 9 16.15 21.55 49.39
N LEU A 10 15.58 21.76 50.58
CA LEU A 10 14.16 21.54 50.83
C LEU A 10 13.28 22.52 50.06
N GLY A 11 13.69 23.80 49.95
CA GLY A 11 12.99 24.81 49.14
C GLY A 11 13.03 24.50 47.65
N PHE A 12 14.17 24.01 47.15
CA PHE A 12 14.33 23.62 45.74
C PHE A 12 13.48 22.38 45.35
N PHE A 13 13.42 21.39 46.24
CA PHE A 13 12.56 20.20 46.02
C PHE A 13 11.07 20.56 46.11
N LEU A 14 10.68 21.47 47.00
CA LEU A 14 9.28 21.89 47.14
C LEU A 14 8.82 22.71 45.92
N THR A 15 9.68 23.56 45.36
CA THR A 15 9.39 24.28 44.10
C THR A 15 9.32 23.36 42.90
N LEU A 16 10.18 22.31 42.83
CA LEU A 16 10.12 21.33 41.76
C LEU A 16 8.83 20.47 41.79
N LEU A 17 8.33 20.16 43.00
CA LEU A 17 7.06 19.44 43.17
C LEU A 17 5.83 20.29 42.83
N LEU A 18 5.90 21.61 43.02
CA LEU A 18 4.81 22.54 42.70
C LEU A 18 4.71 22.86 41.21
N THR A 19 5.83 22.74 40.44
CA THR A 19 5.82 22.96 38.99
C THR A 19 5.39 21.72 38.20
N SER A 20 5.43 20.53 38.81
CA SER A 20 4.96 19.31 38.17
C SER A 20 3.43 19.11 38.19
N ALA A 21 2.69 19.96 38.95
CA ALA A 21 1.25 19.79 39.12
C ALA A 21 0.38 20.41 38.00
N ASN A 22 0.98 21.07 37.01
CA ASN A 22 0.24 21.74 35.92
C ASN A 22 0.43 21.18 34.53
N LEU A 23 0.93 19.93 34.39
CA LEU A 23 0.84 19.21 33.14
C LEU A 23 -0.59 18.63 33.01
N GLN A 24 -1.55 19.51 32.74
CA GLN A 24 -2.83 19.05 32.20
C GLN A 24 -2.57 18.43 30.84
N ALA A 25 -2.79 17.13 30.73
CA ALA A 25 -2.85 16.48 29.45
C ALA A 25 -3.92 17.21 28.62
N GLN A 26 -3.54 17.69 27.44
CA GLN A 26 -4.48 18.32 26.53
C GLN A 26 -5.58 17.30 26.26
N GLU A 27 -6.82 17.61 26.62
CA GLU A 27 -7.96 16.75 26.32
C GLU A 27 -7.99 16.51 24.81
N ILE A 28 -7.94 15.24 24.41
CA ILE A 28 -8.12 14.88 23.00
C ILE A 28 -9.59 15.20 22.67
N PRO A 29 -9.84 16.12 21.73
CA PRO A 29 -11.21 16.47 21.37
C PRO A 29 -11.99 15.22 20.94
N ASP A 30 -13.28 15.15 21.30
CA ASP A 30 -14.16 14.08 20.82
C ASP A 30 -14.09 14.01 19.30
N PRO A 31 -13.75 12.84 18.71
CA PRO A 31 -13.69 12.66 17.26
C PRO A 31 -14.95 13.15 16.52
N LYS A 32 -16.11 13.13 17.16
CA LYS A 32 -17.38 13.64 16.62
C LYS A 32 -17.35 15.15 16.27
N ILE A 33 -16.44 15.92 16.87
CA ILE A 33 -16.27 17.34 16.50
C ILE A 33 -15.87 17.48 15.03
N TYR A 34 -15.23 16.44 14.47
CA TYR A 34 -14.76 16.44 13.09
C TYR A 34 -15.76 15.84 12.09
N ASP A 35 -16.91 15.33 12.55
CA ASP A 35 -17.93 14.71 11.67
C ASP A 35 -18.48 15.68 10.61
N ALA A 36 -18.50 16.97 10.92
CA ALA A 36 -18.90 18.02 9.99
C ALA A 36 -17.79 18.43 9.00
N VAL A 37 -16.54 18.00 9.25
CA VAL A 37 -15.40 18.33 8.37
C VAL A 37 -15.32 17.34 7.25
N GLN A 38 -15.58 17.79 6.03
CA GLN A 38 -15.48 16.96 4.83
C GLN A 38 -14.34 17.44 3.94
N TRP A 39 -13.54 16.48 3.48
CA TRP A 39 -12.51 16.77 2.49
C TRP A 39 -13.13 17.08 1.14
N ARG A 40 -12.74 18.20 0.56
CA ARG A 40 -13.15 18.64 -0.77
C ARG A 40 -11.91 18.93 -1.62
N LEU A 41 -11.86 18.32 -2.80
CA LEU A 41 -10.82 18.63 -3.78
C LEU A 41 -11.12 20.02 -4.39
N VAL A 42 -10.27 20.98 -4.13
CA VAL A 42 -10.41 22.37 -4.59
C VAL A 42 -9.54 22.72 -5.80
N GLY A 43 -8.73 21.76 -6.29
CA GLY A 43 -7.80 21.97 -7.38
C GLY A 43 -6.51 22.68 -6.94
N PRO A 44 -5.60 23.00 -7.89
CA PRO A 44 -5.74 22.65 -9.30
C PRO A 44 -5.74 21.14 -9.52
N PHE A 45 -6.58 20.66 -10.42
CA PHE A 45 -6.64 19.24 -10.79
C PHE A 45 -5.40 18.88 -11.60
N ARG A 46 -4.54 18.03 -11.04
CA ARG A 46 -3.32 17.56 -11.71
C ARG A 46 -3.46 16.08 -12.01
N GLY A 47 -3.07 15.68 -13.23
CA GLY A 47 -2.83 14.27 -13.51
C GLY A 47 -1.74 13.72 -12.60
N GLY A 48 -1.98 12.56 -11.99
CA GLY A 48 -0.98 11.83 -11.20
C GLY A 48 -0.20 10.85 -12.08
N ARG A 49 0.71 10.12 -11.46
CA ARG A 49 1.38 8.98 -12.11
C ARG A 49 0.52 7.74 -11.99
N ALA A 50 0.46 6.95 -13.06
CA ALA A 50 -0.10 5.61 -13.06
C ALA A 50 1.03 4.60 -13.25
N ASP A 51 1.22 3.71 -12.31
CA ASP A 51 2.32 2.73 -12.32
C ASP A 51 1.93 1.39 -12.94
N GLY A 52 0.69 1.00 -12.83
CA GLY A 52 0.17 -0.23 -13.40
C GLY A 52 -1.14 -0.01 -14.14
N VAL A 53 -1.34 -0.75 -15.23
CA VAL A 53 -2.59 -0.76 -15.97
C VAL A 53 -2.90 -2.19 -16.41
N THR A 54 -4.19 -2.55 -16.43
CA THR A 54 -4.66 -3.83 -16.95
C THR A 54 -6.05 -3.69 -17.56
N GLY A 55 -6.28 -4.40 -18.66
CA GLY A 55 -7.61 -4.56 -19.24
C GLY A 55 -8.34 -5.77 -18.65
N VAL A 56 -9.65 -5.81 -18.83
CA VAL A 56 -10.50 -6.95 -18.48
C VAL A 56 -10.72 -7.79 -19.74
N LYS A 57 -10.31 -9.05 -19.71
CA LYS A 57 -10.45 -9.97 -20.84
C LYS A 57 -11.92 -10.10 -21.25
N GLY A 58 -12.19 -10.00 -22.54
CA GLY A 58 -13.55 -10.06 -23.08
C GLY A 58 -14.36 -8.76 -22.95
N SER A 59 -13.83 -7.72 -22.28
CA SER A 59 -14.44 -6.41 -22.22
C SER A 59 -13.59 -5.39 -22.98
N GLY A 60 -14.13 -4.81 -24.05
CA GLY A 60 -13.47 -3.72 -24.77
C GLY A 60 -13.51 -2.37 -24.04
N HIS A 61 -14.16 -2.29 -22.91
CA HIS A 61 -14.48 -1.02 -22.25
C HIS A 61 -14.02 -0.92 -20.79
N SER A 62 -13.62 -2.05 -20.20
CA SER A 62 -13.25 -2.10 -18.77
C SER A 62 -11.76 -2.21 -18.57
N TYR A 63 -11.22 -1.28 -17.77
CA TYR A 63 -9.80 -1.20 -17.45
C TYR A 63 -9.63 -0.83 -15.98
N TYR A 64 -8.46 -1.17 -15.43
CA TYR A 64 -8.01 -0.70 -14.14
C TYR A 64 -6.67 -0.02 -14.25
N PHE A 65 -6.40 0.98 -13.43
CA PHE A 65 -5.05 1.47 -13.23
C PHE A 65 -4.71 1.62 -11.75
N ALA A 66 -3.43 1.45 -11.46
CA ALA A 66 -2.82 1.65 -10.16
C ALA A 66 -2.20 3.04 -10.13
N SER A 67 -2.66 3.89 -9.20
CA SER A 67 -2.26 5.29 -9.08
C SER A 67 -1.21 5.47 -7.99
N THR A 68 -0.28 6.38 -8.23
CA THR A 68 0.62 6.88 -7.20
C THR A 68 -0.15 7.79 -6.25
N GLY A 69 -0.31 7.34 -5.00
CA GLY A 69 -1.02 8.09 -3.96
C GLY A 69 -2.54 8.09 -4.07
N GLY A 70 -3.13 7.32 -5.01
CA GLY A 70 -4.58 7.34 -5.25
C GLY A 70 -5.25 5.97 -5.35
N GLY A 71 -4.57 4.90 -4.90
CA GLY A 71 -5.16 3.55 -4.91
C GLY A 71 -5.42 2.98 -6.30
N ILE A 72 -6.51 2.21 -6.43
CA ILE A 72 -6.92 1.56 -7.68
C ILE A 72 -8.18 2.22 -8.23
N TRP A 73 -8.13 2.50 -9.53
CA TRP A 73 -9.23 3.11 -10.28
C TRP A 73 -9.72 2.17 -11.37
N LYS A 74 -11.02 2.23 -11.63
CA LYS A 74 -11.70 1.41 -12.64
C LYS A 74 -12.51 2.28 -13.58
N THR A 75 -12.45 1.97 -14.88
CA THR A 75 -13.41 2.44 -15.88
C THR A 75 -14.21 1.28 -16.44
N VAL A 76 -15.41 1.56 -16.92
CA VAL A 76 -16.28 0.63 -17.65
C VAL A 76 -16.80 1.24 -18.96
N ASP A 77 -16.23 2.36 -19.37
CA ASP A 77 -16.66 3.15 -20.52
C ASP A 77 -15.47 3.62 -21.39
N SER A 78 -14.44 2.78 -21.48
CA SER A 78 -13.21 3.02 -22.26
C SER A 78 -12.41 4.23 -21.78
N GLY A 79 -12.46 4.54 -20.47
CA GLY A 79 -11.68 5.62 -19.87
C GLY A 79 -12.35 6.99 -19.91
N ARG A 80 -13.61 7.11 -20.31
CA ARG A 80 -14.35 8.36 -20.25
C ARG A 80 -14.60 8.82 -18.83
N THR A 81 -14.93 7.86 -17.97
CA THR A 81 -15.06 8.09 -16.52
C THR A 81 -14.24 7.08 -15.73
N TRP A 82 -13.75 7.50 -14.59
CA TRP A 82 -12.98 6.67 -13.67
C TRP A 82 -13.53 6.78 -12.27
N LYS A 83 -13.66 5.64 -11.62
CA LYS A 83 -14.12 5.53 -10.23
C LYS A 83 -13.03 4.87 -9.39
N SER A 84 -12.72 5.46 -8.22
CA SER A 84 -11.92 4.78 -7.23
C SER A 84 -12.66 3.54 -6.72
N VAL A 85 -11.96 2.41 -6.69
CA VAL A 85 -12.50 1.12 -6.23
C VAL A 85 -11.75 0.58 -5.02
N SER A 86 -10.76 1.30 -4.51
CA SER A 86 -10.01 0.93 -3.31
C SER A 86 -10.31 1.79 -2.08
N ASP A 87 -11.07 2.89 -2.23
CA ASP A 87 -11.43 3.76 -1.14
C ASP A 87 -12.22 3.01 -0.06
N GLY A 88 -11.88 3.23 1.20
CA GLY A 88 -12.46 2.52 2.34
C GLY A 88 -11.79 1.17 2.66
N PHE A 89 -10.92 0.63 1.79
CA PHE A 89 -10.16 -0.60 2.02
C PHE A 89 -8.67 -0.32 2.18
N PHE A 90 -8.08 0.38 1.22
CA PHE A 90 -6.70 0.82 1.24
C PHE A 90 -6.52 2.05 0.33
N GLY A 91 -5.46 2.78 0.60
CA GLY A 91 -5.04 3.93 -0.20
C GLY A 91 -3.54 3.91 -0.44
N GLY A 92 -3.00 5.07 -0.78
CA GLY A 92 -1.58 5.25 -1.01
C GLY A 92 -1.15 4.83 -2.42
N SER A 93 0.15 4.63 -2.58
CA SER A 93 0.75 4.31 -3.86
C SER A 93 0.62 2.83 -4.19
N MET A 94 0.18 2.55 -5.42
CA MET A 94 0.03 1.21 -5.94
C MET A 94 0.91 1.05 -7.19
N GLY A 95 1.77 0.02 -7.20
CA GLY A 95 2.74 -0.25 -8.27
C GLY A 95 2.24 -1.23 -9.32
N ALA A 96 1.27 -2.07 -8.97
CA ALA A 96 0.77 -3.11 -9.85
C ALA A 96 -0.73 -3.35 -9.67
N VAL A 97 -1.40 -3.71 -10.77
CA VAL A 97 -2.76 -4.24 -10.77
C VAL A 97 -2.85 -5.34 -11.85
N ALA A 98 -3.55 -6.42 -11.54
CA ALA A 98 -3.78 -7.52 -12.47
C ALA A 98 -5.20 -8.07 -12.30
N VAL A 99 -5.86 -8.36 -13.43
CA VAL A 99 -7.17 -9.02 -13.50
C VAL A 99 -6.98 -10.43 -14.01
N SER A 100 -7.65 -11.41 -13.41
CA SER A 100 -7.61 -12.78 -13.88
C SER A 100 -8.31 -12.92 -15.24
N GLU A 101 -7.71 -13.69 -16.13
CA GLU A 101 -8.29 -13.99 -17.44
C GLU A 101 -9.40 -15.05 -17.36
N SER A 102 -9.30 -15.98 -16.42
CA SER A 102 -10.29 -17.06 -16.23
C SER A 102 -11.47 -16.64 -15.37
N ASP A 103 -11.30 -15.64 -14.51
CA ASP A 103 -12.37 -15.09 -13.67
C ASP A 103 -12.14 -13.57 -13.49
N THR A 104 -12.79 -12.77 -14.32
CA THR A 104 -12.64 -11.32 -14.33
C THR A 104 -13.14 -10.60 -13.07
N ALA A 105 -13.81 -11.31 -12.17
CA ALA A 105 -14.13 -10.79 -10.84
C ALA A 105 -12.92 -10.79 -9.89
N VAL A 106 -11.90 -11.62 -10.18
CA VAL A 106 -10.68 -11.68 -9.39
C VAL A 106 -9.67 -10.64 -9.86
N VAL A 107 -9.32 -9.73 -8.95
CA VAL A 107 -8.35 -8.66 -9.17
C VAL A 107 -7.33 -8.65 -8.04
N TYR A 108 -6.06 -8.50 -8.38
CA TYR A 108 -4.98 -8.30 -7.40
C TYR A 108 -4.36 -6.92 -7.57
N ALA A 109 -3.99 -6.30 -6.46
CA ALA A 109 -3.33 -5.01 -6.43
C ALA A 109 -2.08 -5.08 -5.54
N GLY A 110 -0.95 -4.55 -6.02
CA GLY A 110 0.34 -4.54 -5.33
C GLY A 110 0.72 -3.13 -4.89
N GLY A 111 1.05 -2.97 -3.60
CA GLY A 111 1.37 -1.70 -3.00
C GLY A 111 2.78 -1.21 -3.34
N GLY A 112 2.95 0.12 -3.30
CA GLY A 112 4.22 0.82 -3.51
C GLY A 112 4.48 1.27 -4.93
N GLU A 113 5.06 2.44 -5.08
CA GLU A 113 5.37 3.05 -6.38
C GLU A 113 6.57 2.35 -7.03
N LYS A 114 6.38 1.74 -8.20
CA LYS A 114 7.47 1.01 -8.88
C LYS A 114 8.43 1.89 -9.68
N THR A 115 8.04 3.11 -9.99
CA THR A 115 8.86 4.06 -10.74
C THR A 115 9.92 4.66 -9.82
N VAL A 116 11.08 4.01 -9.75
CA VAL A 116 12.15 4.33 -8.80
C VAL A 116 12.72 5.73 -9.03
N ARG A 117 12.76 6.52 -7.94
CA ARG A 117 13.39 7.85 -7.85
C ARG A 117 13.48 8.27 -6.37
N GLY A 118 13.96 9.48 -6.08
CA GLY A 118 14.27 9.93 -4.73
C GLY A 118 13.08 10.11 -3.77
N ASN A 119 11.84 10.14 -4.29
CA ASN A 119 10.64 10.44 -3.48
C ASN A 119 9.47 9.47 -3.73
N VAL A 120 9.76 8.18 -3.94
CA VAL A 120 8.73 7.15 -4.11
C VAL A 120 8.09 6.78 -2.77
N SER A 121 6.79 6.52 -2.80
CA SER A 121 6.03 6.09 -1.63
C SER A 121 5.89 4.57 -1.60
N PHE A 122 6.17 3.99 -0.46
CA PHE A 122 6.01 2.55 -0.26
C PHE A 122 4.54 2.15 -0.02
N GLY A 123 4.26 0.87 -0.26
CA GLY A 123 2.97 0.25 0.01
C GLY A 123 3.08 -0.85 1.07
N TYR A 124 2.00 -1.61 1.20
CA TYR A 124 1.85 -2.63 2.24
C TYR A 124 1.31 -3.94 1.65
N GLY A 125 2.15 -4.64 0.86
CA GLY A 125 1.83 -5.96 0.35
C GLY A 125 0.81 -6.00 -0.78
N VAL A 126 0.11 -7.13 -0.87
CA VAL A 126 -0.86 -7.45 -1.91
C VAL A 126 -2.28 -7.40 -1.37
N TRP A 127 -3.20 -6.94 -2.19
CA TRP A 127 -4.65 -6.94 -1.96
C TRP A 127 -5.34 -7.75 -3.03
N LYS A 128 -6.45 -8.42 -2.67
CA LYS A 128 -7.27 -9.22 -3.57
C LYS A 128 -8.73 -8.83 -3.48
N SER A 129 -9.37 -8.69 -4.63
CA SER A 129 -10.81 -8.62 -4.78
C SER A 129 -11.31 -9.89 -5.46
N LYS A 130 -12.54 -10.30 -5.14
CA LYS A 130 -13.28 -11.40 -5.80
C LYS A 130 -14.58 -10.94 -6.44
N ASP A 131 -14.81 -9.64 -6.50
CA ASP A 131 -16.07 -9.02 -6.96
C ASP A 131 -15.81 -7.80 -7.86
N ALA A 132 -14.74 -7.90 -8.66
CA ALA A 132 -14.32 -6.90 -9.63
C ALA A 132 -14.03 -5.51 -8.99
N GLY A 133 -13.44 -5.52 -7.79
CA GLY A 133 -13.00 -4.33 -7.07
C GLY A 133 -14.05 -3.69 -6.17
N LYS A 134 -15.18 -4.34 -5.91
CA LYS A 134 -16.17 -3.80 -4.96
C LYS A 134 -15.73 -3.94 -3.52
N THR A 135 -15.10 -5.07 -3.19
CA THR A 135 -14.48 -5.31 -1.87
C THR A 135 -13.07 -5.85 -2.02
N TRP A 136 -12.24 -5.62 -1.01
CA TRP A 136 -10.84 -6.03 -1.00
C TRP A 136 -10.45 -6.62 0.34
N VAL A 137 -9.60 -7.64 0.27
CA VAL A 137 -8.98 -8.27 1.43
C VAL A 137 -7.46 -8.31 1.26
N ARG A 138 -6.72 -8.33 2.35
CA ARG A 138 -5.27 -8.54 2.30
C ARG A 138 -4.94 -9.91 1.74
N ALA A 139 -3.92 -9.96 0.88
CA ALA A 139 -3.44 -11.15 0.21
C ALA A 139 -1.93 -11.33 0.40
N GLY A 140 -1.41 -11.02 1.59
CA GLY A 140 -0.05 -11.29 2.02
C GLY A 140 1.02 -10.33 1.50
N LEU A 141 2.28 -10.73 1.64
CA LEU A 141 3.48 -9.93 1.37
C LEU A 141 3.50 -8.60 2.12
N ASP A 142 2.95 -8.53 3.33
CA ASP A 142 2.73 -7.30 4.11
C ASP A 142 4.02 -6.51 4.39
N LYS A 143 5.17 -7.18 4.41
CA LYS A 143 6.49 -6.54 4.59
C LYS A 143 7.09 -6.02 3.28
N SER A 144 6.53 -6.40 2.12
CA SER A 144 7.03 -5.96 0.82
C SER A 144 6.57 -4.54 0.53
N ARG A 145 7.53 -3.62 0.42
CA ARG A 145 7.27 -2.18 0.28
C ARG A 145 6.93 -1.75 -1.13
N PHE A 146 7.52 -2.42 -2.13
CA PHE A 146 7.38 -2.05 -3.52
C PHE A 146 7.13 -3.31 -4.37
N ILE A 147 5.89 -3.48 -4.83
CA ILE A 147 5.46 -4.56 -5.73
C ILE A 147 5.32 -3.98 -7.13
N SER A 148 6.24 -4.35 -8.00
CA SER A 148 6.39 -3.76 -9.32
C SER A 148 5.50 -4.42 -10.39
N ARG A 149 5.19 -5.71 -10.22
CA ARG A 149 4.37 -6.47 -11.16
C ARG A 149 3.62 -7.58 -10.46
N LEU A 150 2.39 -7.81 -10.90
CA LEU A 150 1.59 -8.98 -10.58
C LEU A 150 1.23 -9.70 -11.87
N ARG A 151 1.28 -11.03 -11.87
CA ARG A 151 0.80 -11.88 -12.95
C ARG A 151 -0.02 -13.01 -12.37
N ILE A 152 -1.20 -13.21 -12.92
CA ILE A 152 -2.11 -14.29 -12.55
C ILE A 152 -2.01 -15.38 -13.62
N HIS A 153 -2.02 -16.64 -13.19
CA HIS A 153 -2.05 -17.76 -14.11
C HIS A 153 -3.29 -17.70 -15.01
N PRO A 154 -3.19 -17.96 -16.33
CA PRO A 154 -4.29 -17.72 -17.26
C PRO A 154 -5.58 -18.47 -16.94
N THR A 155 -5.46 -19.69 -16.37
CA THR A 155 -6.59 -20.58 -16.12
C THR A 155 -6.89 -20.81 -14.62
N ASN A 156 -6.02 -20.35 -13.72
CA ASN A 156 -6.21 -20.52 -12.28
C ASN A 156 -6.01 -19.17 -11.54
N PRO A 157 -7.08 -18.52 -11.08
CA PRO A 157 -7.01 -17.21 -10.43
C PRO A 157 -6.33 -17.23 -9.07
N ASP A 158 -6.12 -18.40 -8.46
CA ASP A 158 -5.43 -18.54 -7.18
C ASP A 158 -3.90 -18.71 -7.31
N VAL A 159 -3.41 -18.96 -8.53
CA VAL A 159 -1.97 -18.98 -8.82
C VAL A 159 -1.55 -17.58 -9.29
N VAL A 160 -0.72 -16.93 -8.48
CA VAL A 160 -0.27 -15.56 -8.74
C VAL A 160 1.21 -15.39 -8.44
N TYR A 161 1.88 -14.60 -9.26
CA TYR A 161 3.29 -14.24 -9.12
C TYR A 161 3.42 -12.75 -8.85
N ALA A 162 4.35 -12.39 -7.97
CA ALA A 162 4.68 -11.02 -7.61
C ALA A 162 6.16 -10.75 -7.83
N ALA A 163 6.48 -9.73 -8.63
CA ALA A 163 7.82 -9.17 -8.69
C ALA A 163 7.94 -8.11 -7.60
N VAL A 164 8.91 -8.27 -6.70
CA VAL A 164 9.10 -7.43 -5.52
C VAL A 164 10.45 -6.73 -5.62
N LEU A 165 10.41 -5.40 -5.65
CA LEU A 165 11.60 -4.55 -5.57
C LEU A 165 12.22 -4.54 -4.16
N GLY A 166 11.42 -4.80 -3.11
CA GLY A 166 11.83 -4.64 -1.72
C GLY A 166 12.00 -3.17 -1.33
N ASP A 167 12.71 -2.90 -0.25
CA ASP A 167 13.06 -1.53 0.13
C ASP A 167 14.17 -1.02 -0.80
N ILE A 168 13.88 0.00 -1.61
CA ILE A 168 14.84 0.52 -2.61
C ILE A 168 15.93 1.40 -2.00
N PHE A 169 15.78 1.83 -0.73
CA PHE A 169 16.71 2.72 -0.05
C PHE A 169 17.74 1.99 0.81
N LYS A 170 17.59 0.67 1.00
CA LYS A 170 18.51 -0.16 1.78
C LYS A 170 18.45 -1.63 1.34
N PRO A 171 19.44 -2.46 1.73
CA PRO A 171 19.34 -3.91 1.57
C PRO A 171 18.06 -4.46 2.19
N ASP A 172 17.36 -5.35 1.46
CA ASP A 172 16.08 -5.89 1.89
C ASP A 172 15.89 -7.33 1.43
N ALA A 173 15.76 -8.23 2.40
CA ALA A 173 15.53 -9.64 2.13
C ALA A 173 14.15 -9.94 1.52
N THR A 174 13.23 -8.98 1.43
CA THR A 174 11.93 -9.15 0.76
C THR A 174 12.00 -9.02 -0.76
N ARG A 175 13.17 -8.72 -1.33
CA ARG A 175 13.39 -8.64 -2.78
C ARG A 175 13.21 -10.00 -3.47
N GLY A 176 12.83 -9.99 -4.74
CA GLY A 176 12.77 -11.19 -5.57
C GLY A 176 11.42 -11.43 -6.21
N VAL A 177 11.19 -12.67 -6.66
CA VAL A 177 9.90 -13.10 -7.20
C VAL A 177 9.25 -14.07 -6.22
N PHE A 178 7.98 -13.85 -5.98
CA PHE A 178 7.16 -14.67 -5.11
C PHE A 178 6.04 -15.32 -5.91
N LYS A 179 5.65 -16.53 -5.51
CA LYS A 179 4.53 -17.29 -6.05
C LYS A 179 3.57 -17.65 -4.92
N SER A 180 2.29 -17.49 -5.17
CA SER A 180 1.22 -18.07 -4.37
C SER A 180 0.43 -19.07 -5.21
N VAL A 181 -0.10 -20.12 -4.60
CA VAL A 181 -0.98 -21.11 -5.24
C VAL A 181 -2.34 -21.20 -4.55
N ASP A 182 -2.59 -20.34 -3.56
CA ASP A 182 -3.77 -20.35 -2.69
C ASP A 182 -4.48 -18.97 -2.63
N GLY A 183 -4.26 -18.20 -3.67
CA GLY A 183 -4.89 -16.87 -3.80
C GLY A 183 -4.30 -15.79 -2.92
N GLY A 184 -3.03 -15.91 -2.59
CA GLY A 184 -2.29 -14.91 -1.82
C GLY A 184 -2.33 -15.12 -0.30
N LYS A 185 -2.85 -16.27 0.18
CA LYS A 185 -2.82 -16.59 1.61
C LYS A 185 -1.40 -16.92 2.07
N THR A 186 -0.67 -17.69 1.25
CA THR A 186 0.74 -18.00 1.47
C THR A 186 1.57 -17.68 0.23
N TRP A 187 2.86 -17.37 0.44
CA TRP A 187 3.79 -16.98 -0.61
C TRP A 187 5.12 -17.69 -0.45
N GLU A 188 5.56 -18.31 -1.51
CA GLU A 188 6.89 -18.89 -1.64
C GLU A 188 7.79 -17.93 -2.44
N LYS A 189 9.02 -17.68 -1.98
CA LYS A 189 10.00 -16.94 -2.73
C LYS A 189 10.67 -17.89 -3.73
N VAL A 190 10.29 -17.77 -5.01
CA VAL A 190 10.77 -18.67 -6.09
C VAL A 190 12.03 -18.15 -6.79
N LEU A 191 12.36 -16.88 -6.63
CA LEU A 191 13.62 -16.31 -7.12
C LEU A 191 14.14 -15.26 -6.14
N PHE A 192 15.38 -15.43 -5.73
CA PHE A 192 16.13 -14.46 -4.96
C PHE A 192 17.56 -14.38 -5.50
N VAL A 193 18.02 -13.18 -5.82
CA VAL A 193 19.39 -12.96 -6.30
C VAL A 193 20.25 -12.41 -5.17
N SER A 194 19.81 -11.32 -4.56
CA SER A 194 20.48 -10.73 -3.40
C SER A 194 19.54 -9.73 -2.71
N ASP A 195 19.94 -9.23 -1.56
CA ASP A 195 19.21 -8.20 -0.81
C ASP A 195 19.30 -6.78 -1.41
N VAL A 196 20.11 -6.62 -2.47
CA VAL A 196 20.24 -5.37 -3.24
C VAL A 196 19.65 -5.46 -4.65
N ALA A 197 19.29 -6.65 -5.12
CA ALA A 197 18.71 -6.87 -6.46
C ALA A 197 17.23 -7.24 -6.35
N GLY A 198 16.34 -6.33 -6.75
CA GLY A 198 14.89 -6.54 -6.78
C GLY A 198 14.37 -6.95 -8.15
N ALA A 199 13.18 -7.57 -8.18
CA ALA A 199 12.48 -7.89 -9.42
C ALA A 199 11.62 -6.70 -9.86
N VAL A 200 11.85 -6.20 -11.09
CA VAL A 200 11.18 -5.02 -11.64
C VAL A 200 9.96 -5.41 -12.48
N ASP A 201 10.08 -6.47 -13.25
CA ASP A 201 9.01 -6.99 -14.13
C ASP A 201 9.07 -8.51 -14.18
N LEU A 202 7.97 -9.12 -14.63
CA LEU A 202 7.88 -10.54 -14.93
C LEU A 202 6.82 -10.79 -16.00
N VAL A 203 7.04 -11.83 -16.78
CA VAL A 203 6.12 -12.32 -17.80
C VAL A 203 5.98 -13.82 -17.62
N LEU A 204 4.77 -14.34 -17.74
CA LEU A 204 4.51 -15.77 -17.76
C LEU A 204 4.68 -16.30 -19.19
N ASP A 205 5.31 -17.46 -19.34
CA ASP A 205 5.34 -18.17 -20.60
C ASP A 205 3.92 -18.72 -20.89
N PRO A 206 3.27 -18.30 -21.97
CA PRO A 206 1.90 -18.74 -22.26
C PRO A 206 1.78 -20.25 -22.54
N LYS A 207 2.90 -20.94 -22.80
CA LYS A 207 2.93 -22.39 -23.07
C LYS A 207 3.31 -23.21 -21.84
N LYS A 208 3.90 -22.60 -20.81
CA LYS A 208 4.46 -23.29 -19.63
C LYS A 208 4.11 -22.59 -18.32
N SER A 209 3.05 -21.79 -18.31
CA SER A 209 2.59 -21.09 -17.09
C SER A 209 1.85 -22.01 -16.11
#